data_f5372905e78eb1c8162c912a57ee9e8a
#
_entry.id   f5372905e78eb1c8162c912a57ee9e8a
#
_cell.length_a   1.000
_cell.length_b   1.000
_cell.length_c   1.000
_cell.angle_alpha   90.00
_cell.angle_beta   90.00
_cell.angle_gamma   90.00
#
_symmetry.space_group_name_H-M   'P 1'
#
loop_
_entity.id
_entity.type
_entity.pdbx_description
1 polymer ?
#
loop_
_entity_poly.entity_id
_entity_poly.type
_entity_poly.pdbx_seq_one_letter_code
_entity_poly.pdbx_strand_id
1 'polypeptide(L)'
;MESIEKAVAKSLMEIKAVMLRPDQPFTWASGWNSPIYCDNRKILSYPEIRENICRWMADIINEKYPDAEVVAGVATGAIAHGYLVAHILGKPFCYVRPKPKDHGTGSQIEGILESGAKVVIVEDLISTGMSSLAAKDALVNAGADVMGMVAIFSYNFPKARKAFEDANVELTTLSNYDALIEVAAETGYVKESDIEVLKEWRFSPSTWGKEE
;
A
#
# COMPACT_ATOMS: atom_id res chain seq x y z
N MET A 1 -10.32 -6.53 -21.97
CA MET A 1 -9.12 -5.85 -21.41
C MET A 1 -8.87 -6.41 -20.02
N GLU A 2 -7.63 -6.73 -19.70
CA GLU A 2 -7.22 -7.13 -18.34
C GLU A 2 -7.46 -5.94 -17.39
N SER A 3 -8.00 -6.20 -16.19
CA SER A 3 -8.19 -5.13 -15.20
C SER A 3 -6.84 -4.65 -14.66
N ILE A 4 -6.76 -3.39 -14.24
CA ILE A 4 -5.55 -2.82 -13.60
C ILE A 4 -5.15 -3.68 -12.39
N GLU A 5 -6.10 -4.15 -11.60
CA GLU A 5 -5.84 -5.00 -10.44
C GLU A 5 -5.06 -6.27 -10.81
N LYS A 6 -5.48 -6.98 -11.86
CA LYS A 6 -4.81 -8.19 -12.33
C LYS A 6 -3.46 -7.88 -12.99
N ALA A 7 -3.37 -6.81 -13.77
CA ALA A 7 -2.12 -6.38 -14.40
C ALA A 7 -1.05 -6.04 -13.34
N VAL A 8 -1.42 -5.34 -12.27
CA VAL A 8 -0.51 -5.04 -11.16
C VAL A 8 -0.14 -6.32 -10.41
N ALA A 9 -1.10 -7.19 -10.06
CA ALA A 9 -0.83 -8.45 -9.38
C ALA A 9 0.19 -9.30 -10.16
N LYS A 10 0.00 -9.42 -11.48
CA LYS A 10 0.90 -10.15 -12.38
C LYS A 10 2.31 -9.55 -12.39
N SER A 11 2.42 -8.24 -12.53
CA SER A 11 3.70 -7.54 -12.51
C SER A 11 4.45 -7.74 -11.19
N LEU A 12 3.73 -7.68 -10.05
CA LEU A 12 4.31 -7.89 -8.72
C LEU A 12 4.84 -9.33 -8.54
N MET A 13 4.14 -10.32 -9.09
CA MET A 13 4.58 -11.72 -9.06
C MET A 13 5.80 -11.94 -9.98
N GLU A 14 5.79 -11.37 -11.19
CA GLU A 14 6.86 -11.49 -12.18
C GLU A 14 8.21 -11.03 -11.62
N ILE A 15 8.24 -9.87 -10.96
CA ILE A 15 9.46 -9.32 -10.33
C ILE A 15 9.72 -9.89 -8.92
N LYS A 16 8.91 -10.84 -8.48
CA LYS A 16 8.97 -11.43 -7.13
C LYS A 16 8.88 -10.38 -6.01
N ALA A 17 8.21 -9.25 -6.27
CA ALA A 17 7.81 -8.32 -5.23
C ALA A 17 6.77 -8.98 -4.32
N VAL A 18 5.90 -9.81 -4.90
CA VAL A 18 4.99 -10.68 -4.15
C VAL A 18 5.33 -12.13 -4.45
N MET A 19 5.37 -12.96 -3.41
CA MET A 19 5.60 -14.39 -3.49
C MET A 19 4.57 -15.13 -2.63
N LEU A 20 4.01 -16.22 -3.18
CA LEU A 20 3.09 -17.13 -2.47
C LEU A 20 3.80 -18.47 -2.21
N ARG A 21 3.77 -18.94 -0.96
CA ARG A 21 4.34 -20.21 -0.51
C ARG A 21 3.43 -20.85 0.55
N PRO A 22 2.29 -21.42 0.17
CA PRO A 22 1.38 -22.07 1.11
C PRO A 22 2.01 -23.26 1.82
N ASP A 23 2.84 -24.07 1.11
CA ASP A 23 3.50 -25.26 1.66
C ASP A 23 4.73 -24.92 2.54
N GLN A 24 5.33 -23.73 2.39
CA GLN A 24 6.52 -23.29 3.12
C GLN A 24 6.36 -21.80 3.53
N PRO A 25 5.51 -21.53 4.53
CA PRO A 25 5.18 -20.16 4.90
C PRO A 25 6.39 -19.34 5.32
N PHE A 26 6.28 -18.03 5.12
CA PHE A 26 7.21 -17.05 5.66
C PHE A 26 6.88 -16.77 7.13
N THR A 27 7.89 -16.40 7.92
CA THR A 27 7.66 -15.80 9.23
C THR A 27 7.88 -14.30 9.15
N TRP A 28 6.83 -13.51 9.41
CA TRP A 28 6.91 -12.06 9.41
C TRP A 28 7.62 -11.55 10.67
N ALA A 29 8.08 -10.30 10.64
CA ALA A 29 8.70 -9.64 11.81
C ALA A 29 7.76 -9.57 13.03
N SER A 30 6.44 -9.65 12.81
CA SER A 30 5.42 -9.77 13.86
C SER A 30 5.37 -11.15 14.53
N GLY A 31 6.10 -12.13 14.02
CA GLY A 31 6.03 -13.53 14.43
C GLY A 31 4.85 -14.31 13.81
N TRP A 32 4.12 -13.72 12.89
CA TRP A 32 3.04 -14.43 12.20
C TRP A 32 3.58 -15.32 11.09
N ASN A 33 3.01 -16.52 10.98
CA ASN A 33 3.19 -17.35 9.79
C ASN A 33 2.35 -16.80 8.65
N SER A 34 2.91 -16.74 7.45
CA SER A 34 2.25 -16.17 6.30
C SER A 34 2.59 -16.90 5.01
N PRO A 35 1.60 -17.32 4.22
CA PRO A 35 1.84 -17.91 2.91
C PRO A 35 2.24 -16.89 1.85
N ILE A 36 2.24 -15.58 2.19
CA ILE A 36 2.60 -14.49 1.31
C ILE A 36 3.72 -13.64 1.90
N TYR A 37 4.63 -13.21 1.04
CA TYR A 37 5.58 -12.14 1.30
C TYR A 37 5.45 -11.06 0.24
N CYS A 38 5.38 -9.80 0.67
CA CYS A 38 5.28 -8.64 -0.20
C CYS A 38 6.37 -7.62 0.15
N ASP A 39 7.12 -7.20 -0.87
CA ASP A 39 8.11 -6.12 -0.79
C ASP A 39 8.03 -5.25 -2.05
N ASN A 40 7.14 -4.27 -2.02
CA ASN A 40 6.90 -3.36 -3.15
C ASN A 40 8.09 -2.43 -3.46
N ARG A 41 9.08 -2.33 -2.58
CA ARG A 41 10.31 -1.59 -2.85
C ARG A 41 11.11 -2.18 -4.01
N LYS A 42 10.92 -3.46 -4.33
CA LYS A 42 11.52 -4.10 -5.51
C LYS A 42 11.10 -3.46 -6.82
N ILE A 43 9.89 -2.88 -6.88
CA ILE A 43 9.37 -2.14 -8.04
C ILE A 43 10.36 -1.05 -8.48
N LEU A 44 11.08 -0.44 -7.53
CA LEU A 44 12.03 0.64 -7.80
C LEU A 44 13.14 0.25 -8.79
N SER A 45 13.48 -1.05 -8.86
CA SER A 45 14.52 -1.59 -9.74
C SER A 45 14.01 -1.93 -11.16
N TYR A 46 12.70 -1.79 -11.42
CA TYR A 46 12.07 -2.12 -12.69
C TYR A 46 11.40 -0.87 -13.29
N PRO A 47 12.12 -0.09 -14.11
CA PRO A 47 11.66 1.23 -14.55
C PRO A 47 10.30 1.25 -15.22
N GLU A 48 10.02 0.29 -16.11
CA GLU A 48 8.75 0.21 -16.83
C GLU A 48 7.57 -0.10 -15.89
N ILE A 49 7.73 -1.11 -15.01
CA ILE A 49 6.69 -1.48 -14.04
C ILE A 49 6.45 -0.32 -13.06
N ARG A 50 7.52 0.31 -12.58
CA ARG A 50 7.44 1.47 -11.69
C ARG A 50 6.69 2.63 -12.33
N GLU A 51 7.00 2.93 -13.59
CA GLU A 51 6.35 4.00 -14.36
C GLU A 51 4.85 3.72 -14.50
N ASN A 52 4.47 2.51 -14.92
CA ASN A 52 3.07 2.12 -15.11
C ASN A 52 2.29 2.20 -13.79
N ILE A 53 2.84 1.65 -12.70
CA ILE A 53 2.21 1.70 -11.38
C ILE A 53 1.99 3.15 -10.93
N CYS A 54 3.01 4.00 -11.05
CA CYS A 54 2.89 5.40 -10.61
C CYS A 54 1.93 6.20 -11.51
N ARG A 55 1.84 5.90 -12.81
CA ARG A 55 0.84 6.50 -13.70
C ARG A 55 -0.59 6.11 -13.31
N TRP A 56 -0.85 4.83 -13.06
CA TRP A 56 -2.18 4.39 -12.60
C TRP A 56 -2.58 5.03 -11.26
N MET A 57 -1.63 5.19 -10.33
CA MET A 57 -1.91 5.92 -9.09
C MET A 57 -2.22 7.39 -9.36
N ALA A 58 -1.48 8.03 -10.26
CA ALA A 58 -1.72 9.42 -10.66
C ALA A 58 -3.08 9.60 -11.35
N ASP A 59 -3.48 8.66 -12.20
CA ASP A 59 -4.78 8.67 -12.87
C ASP A 59 -5.93 8.57 -11.85
N ILE A 60 -5.82 7.67 -10.86
CA ILE A 60 -6.78 7.56 -9.75
C ILE A 60 -6.86 8.88 -8.96
N ILE A 61 -5.72 9.49 -8.66
CA ILE A 61 -5.69 10.76 -7.92
C ILE A 61 -6.37 11.87 -8.72
N ASN A 62 -6.10 11.97 -10.02
CA ASN A 62 -6.76 12.96 -10.88
C ASN A 62 -8.28 12.75 -10.98
N GLU A 63 -8.72 11.48 -11.02
CA GLU A 63 -10.14 11.14 -11.13
C GLU A 63 -10.89 11.39 -9.81
N LYS A 64 -10.37 10.86 -8.69
CA LYS A 64 -11.06 10.89 -7.40
C LYS A 64 -10.81 12.15 -6.59
N TYR A 65 -9.63 12.74 -6.73
CA TYR A 65 -9.16 13.86 -5.92
C TYR A 65 -8.62 15.00 -6.79
N PRO A 66 -9.42 15.53 -7.74
CA PRO A 66 -8.95 16.56 -8.70
C PRO A 66 -8.44 17.83 -8.01
N ASP A 67 -8.98 18.11 -6.83
CA ASP A 67 -8.60 19.27 -6.02
C ASP A 67 -7.37 19.05 -5.12
N ALA A 68 -6.76 17.86 -5.17
CA ALA A 68 -5.55 17.58 -4.37
C ALA A 68 -4.44 18.58 -4.73
N GLU A 69 -3.82 19.18 -3.73
CA GLU A 69 -2.77 20.19 -3.87
C GLU A 69 -1.39 19.60 -3.62
N VAL A 70 -1.29 18.61 -2.73
CA VAL A 70 -0.04 17.99 -2.30
C VAL A 70 -0.17 16.46 -2.30
N VAL A 71 0.89 15.77 -2.70
CA VAL A 71 1.03 14.32 -2.53
C VAL A 71 1.92 14.06 -1.32
N ALA A 72 1.47 13.20 -0.41
CA ALA A 72 2.25 12.80 0.77
C ALA A 72 2.58 11.31 0.72
N GLY A 73 3.87 10.95 0.70
CA GLY A 73 4.31 9.55 0.77
C GLY A 73 4.45 9.06 2.20
N VAL A 74 4.08 7.81 2.48
CA VAL A 74 4.35 7.19 3.79
C VAL A 74 5.75 6.58 3.80
N ALA A 75 6.59 7.03 4.73
CA ALA A 75 7.95 6.49 4.84
C ALA A 75 7.95 5.07 5.44
N THR A 76 8.76 4.17 4.91
CA THR A 76 9.84 4.41 3.95
C THR A 76 9.44 3.94 2.55
N GLY A 77 8.56 2.93 2.45
CA GLY A 77 8.26 2.22 1.21
C GLY A 77 7.67 3.12 0.12
N ALA A 78 6.82 4.07 0.51
CA ALA A 78 6.13 4.92 -0.45
C ALA A 78 6.81 6.26 -0.76
N ILE A 79 7.99 6.56 -0.20
CA ILE A 79 8.68 7.83 -0.50
C ILE A 79 8.95 7.97 -2.00
N ALA A 80 9.62 6.98 -2.59
CA ALA A 80 10.01 7.05 -3.99
C ALA A 80 8.81 6.97 -4.95
N HIS A 81 7.82 6.13 -4.63
CA HIS A 81 6.58 6.02 -5.40
C HIS A 81 5.78 7.33 -5.32
N GLY A 82 5.59 7.86 -4.11
CA GLY A 82 4.87 9.12 -3.89
C GLY A 82 5.54 10.29 -4.59
N TYR A 83 6.88 10.37 -4.55
CA TYR A 83 7.60 11.40 -5.30
C TYR A 83 7.37 11.30 -6.82
N LEU A 84 7.43 10.09 -7.38
CA LEU A 84 7.19 9.90 -8.81
C LEU A 84 5.75 10.22 -9.18
N VAL A 85 4.78 9.84 -8.35
CA VAL A 85 3.36 10.21 -8.53
C VAL A 85 3.19 11.73 -8.51
N ALA A 86 3.79 12.41 -7.53
CA ALA A 86 3.77 13.88 -7.46
C ALA A 86 4.40 14.53 -8.68
N HIS A 87 5.52 13.99 -9.18
CA HIS A 87 6.19 14.45 -10.38
C HIS A 87 5.28 14.31 -11.62
N ILE A 88 4.61 13.18 -11.79
CA ILE A 88 3.67 12.93 -12.90
C ILE A 88 2.51 13.92 -12.84
N LEU A 89 2.00 14.22 -11.64
CA LEU A 89 0.90 15.14 -11.42
C LEU A 89 1.31 16.63 -11.46
N GLY A 90 2.62 16.92 -11.46
CA GLY A 90 3.13 18.29 -11.36
C GLY A 90 2.79 18.96 -10.01
N LYS A 91 2.68 18.16 -8.93
CA LYS A 91 2.27 18.63 -7.60
C LYS A 91 3.44 18.64 -6.60
N PRO A 92 3.40 19.51 -5.58
CA PRO A 92 4.30 19.45 -4.42
C PRO A 92 4.27 18.07 -3.76
N PHE A 93 5.40 17.69 -3.16
CA PHE A 93 5.57 16.42 -2.46
C PHE A 93 6.11 16.65 -1.04
N CYS A 94 5.55 15.90 -0.10
CA CYS A 94 6.13 15.71 1.23
C CYS A 94 6.08 14.22 1.60
N TYR A 95 6.78 13.81 2.67
CA TYR A 95 6.60 12.46 3.20
C TYR A 95 6.51 12.45 4.72
N VAL A 96 5.82 11.44 5.24
CA VAL A 96 5.57 11.29 6.67
C VAL A 96 6.46 10.20 7.23
N ARG A 97 7.29 10.53 8.23
CA ARG A 97 8.16 9.61 8.94
C ARG A 97 7.36 8.76 9.94
N PRO A 98 7.83 7.52 10.26
CA PRO A 98 7.20 6.69 11.27
C PRO A 98 7.19 7.32 12.67
N LYS A 99 8.19 8.17 12.95
CA LYS A 99 8.36 8.87 14.24
C LYS A 99 8.84 10.30 14.01
N PRO A 100 8.49 11.23 14.90
CA PRO A 100 9.05 12.59 14.92
C PRO A 100 10.58 12.56 14.99
N LYS A 101 11.23 13.69 14.62
CA LYS A 101 12.66 13.87 14.81
C LYS A 101 12.98 14.02 16.29
N ASP A 102 14.07 13.38 16.73
CA ASP A 102 14.58 13.54 18.10
C ASP A 102 15.22 14.94 18.30
N HIS A 103 15.54 15.65 17.21
CA HIS A 103 16.20 16.96 17.21
C HIS A 103 15.55 17.91 16.18
N GLY A 104 15.71 19.21 16.39
CA GLY A 104 15.17 20.27 15.52
C GLY A 104 13.72 20.61 15.86
N THR A 105 12.87 20.77 14.84
CA THR A 105 11.45 21.16 15.01
C THR A 105 10.55 20.08 15.55
N GLY A 106 11.06 18.84 15.76
CA GLY A 106 10.24 17.68 16.14
C GLY A 106 9.25 17.25 15.06
N SER A 107 9.37 17.78 13.84
CA SER A 107 8.43 17.48 12.76
C SER A 107 8.52 16.03 12.32
N GLN A 108 7.36 15.43 12.09
CA GLN A 108 7.22 14.11 11.49
C GLN A 108 7.10 14.18 9.95
N ILE A 109 6.85 15.37 9.41
CA ILE A 109 6.68 15.64 7.99
C ILE A 109 7.96 16.25 7.44
N GLU A 110 8.45 15.72 6.34
CA GLU A 110 9.57 16.24 5.57
C GLU A 110 9.06 16.85 4.26
N GLY A 111 9.51 18.05 3.97
CA GLY A 111 8.98 18.92 2.93
C GLY A 111 8.17 20.05 3.54
N ILE A 112 7.53 20.86 2.71
CA ILE A 112 6.68 21.97 3.13
C ILE A 112 5.22 21.50 3.01
N LEU A 113 4.44 21.72 4.07
CA LEU A 113 3.02 21.49 4.12
C LEU A 113 2.33 22.72 4.71
N GLU A 114 1.55 23.39 3.88
CA GLU A 114 0.76 24.54 4.29
C GLU A 114 -0.48 24.08 5.09
N SER A 115 -0.86 24.84 6.11
CA SER A 115 -2.09 24.55 6.85
C SER A 115 -3.31 24.75 5.94
N GLY A 116 -4.23 23.78 5.97
CA GLY A 116 -5.40 23.73 5.10
C GLY A 116 -5.14 23.13 3.71
N ALA A 117 -3.90 22.75 3.39
CA ALA A 117 -3.60 22.11 2.11
C ALA A 117 -4.35 20.78 1.95
N LYS A 118 -4.92 20.57 0.76
CA LYS A 118 -5.61 19.33 0.37
C LYS A 118 -4.60 18.26 -0.02
N VAL A 119 -4.50 17.20 0.76
CA VAL A 119 -3.47 16.17 0.64
C VAL A 119 -4.06 14.82 0.24
N VAL A 120 -3.45 14.16 -0.75
CA VAL A 120 -3.66 12.73 -1.01
C VAL A 120 -2.43 11.96 -0.56
N ILE A 121 -2.67 10.88 0.20
CA ILE A 121 -1.61 10.01 0.71
C ILE A 121 -1.32 8.90 -0.30
N VAL A 122 -0.03 8.63 -0.54
CA VAL A 122 0.46 7.49 -1.31
C VAL A 122 1.13 6.50 -0.38
N GLU A 123 0.72 5.23 -0.49
CA GLU A 123 1.27 4.12 0.29
C GLU A 123 1.73 2.98 -0.63
N ASP A 124 2.69 2.18 -0.22
CA ASP A 124 3.14 1.01 -0.97
C ASP A 124 2.36 -0.26 -0.62
N LEU A 125 2.05 -0.46 0.66
CA LEU A 125 1.42 -1.67 1.16
C LEU A 125 0.50 -1.41 2.34
N ILE A 126 -0.75 -1.83 2.22
CA ILE A 126 -1.71 -1.86 3.33
C ILE A 126 -1.75 -3.26 3.94
N SER A 127 -1.23 -3.40 5.17
CA SER A 127 -1.40 -4.59 6.00
C SER A 127 -2.58 -4.39 6.96
N THR A 128 -2.33 -4.01 8.19
CA THR A 128 -3.37 -3.69 9.18
C THR A 128 -3.87 -2.24 9.10
N GLY A 129 -3.20 -1.40 8.32
CA GLY A 129 -3.51 0.03 8.17
C GLY A 129 -2.96 0.92 9.28
N MET A 130 -2.33 0.37 10.32
CA MET A 130 -1.89 1.15 11.49
C MET A 130 -0.87 2.23 11.15
N SER A 131 0.18 1.90 10.38
CA SER A 131 1.21 2.87 9.99
C SER A 131 0.66 3.94 9.05
N SER A 132 -0.17 3.52 8.12
CA SER A 132 -0.78 4.41 7.12
C SER A 132 -1.74 5.41 7.76
N LEU A 133 -2.56 4.97 8.72
CA LEU A 133 -3.47 5.84 9.48
C LEU A 133 -2.71 6.74 10.46
N ALA A 134 -1.61 6.27 11.06
CA ALA A 134 -0.74 7.12 11.87
C ALA A 134 -0.12 8.26 11.03
N ALA A 135 0.24 7.97 9.77
CA ALA A 135 0.71 9.01 8.85
C ALA A 135 -0.39 10.02 8.51
N LYS A 136 -1.63 9.56 8.27
CA LYS A 136 -2.81 10.43 8.10
C LYS A 136 -3.01 11.33 9.31
N ASP A 137 -2.94 10.78 10.53
CA ASP A 137 -3.11 11.55 11.75
C ASP A 137 -2.01 12.64 11.92
N ALA A 138 -0.76 12.32 11.54
CA ALA A 138 0.32 13.29 11.54
C ALA A 138 0.07 14.45 10.57
N LEU A 139 -0.48 14.19 9.39
CA LEU A 139 -0.85 15.21 8.41
C LEU A 139 -2.00 16.08 8.92
N VAL A 140 -3.05 15.47 9.48
CA VAL A 140 -4.19 16.20 10.08
C VAL A 140 -3.73 17.07 11.26
N ASN A 141 -2.85 16.55 12.12
CA ASN A 141 -2.28 17.31 13.24
C ASN A 141 -1.41 18.49 12.77
N ALA A 142 -0.84 18.40 11.57
CA ALA A 142 -0.11 19.50 10.94
C ALA A 142 -1.04 20.51 10.23
N GLY A 143 -2.35 20.29 10.27
CA GLY A 143 -3.37 21.17 9.70
C GLY A 143 -3.76 20.86 8.26
N ALA A 144 -3.35 19.72 7.70
CA ALA A 144 -3.76 19.32 6.36
C ALA A 144 -5.21 18.82 6.30
N ASP A 145 -5.84 19.04 5.15
CA ASP A 145 -7.09 18.40 4.76
C ASP A 145 -6.78 17.11 3.97
N VAL A 146 -6.87 15.94 4.63
CA VAL A 146 -6.55 14.66 4.01
C VAL A 146 -7.76 14.15 3.23
N MET A 147 -7.68 14.18 1.91
CA MET A 147 -8.76 13.79 0.99
C MET A 147 -8.96 12.28 0.86
N GLY A 148 -7.88 11.49 0.93
CA GLY A 148 -7.92 10.04 0.81
C GLY A 148 -6.52 9.44 0.69
N MET A 149 -6.49 8.13 0.44
CA MET A 149 -5.25 7.35 0.31
C MET A 149 -5.30 6.44 -0.91
N VAL A 150 -4.21 6.43 -1.68
CA VAL A 150 -4.01 5.53 -2.81
C VAL A 150 -2.81 4.63 -2.51
N ALA A 151 -2.98 3.31 -2.59
CA ALA A 151 -1.91 2.35 -2.30
C ALA A 151 -1.68 1.39 -3.48
N ILE A 152 -0.47 0.85 -3.58
CA ILE A 152 -0.13 -0.13 -4.62
C ILE A 152 -0.83 -1.46 -4.35
N PHE A 153 -0.76 -1.95 -3.11
CA PHE A 153 -1.28 -3.26 -2.75
C PHE A 153 -1.89 -3.30 -1.35
N SER A 154 -2.95 -4.10 -1.17
CA SER A 154 -3.55 -4.38 0.14
C SER A 154 -3.73 -5.89 0.34
N TYR A 155 -3.45 -6.38 1.55
CA TYR A 155 -3.85 -7.73 1.95
C TYR A 155 -5.37 -7.88 2.16
N ASN A 156 -6.14 -6.80 2.11
CA ASN A 156 -7.59 -6.78 2.35
C ASN A 156 -8.00 -7.40 3.69
N PHE A 157 -7.18 -7.25 4.73
CA PHE A 157 -7.58 -7.73 6.05
C PHE A 157 -8.85 -7.02 6.54
N PRO A 158 -9.82 -7.76 7.12
CA PRO A 158 -11.04 -7.14 7.68
C PRO A 158 -10.72 -6.05 8.70
N LYS A 159 -9.66 -6.25 9.50
CA LYS A 159 -9.17 -5.25 10.47
C LYS A 159 -8.73 -3.94 9.81
N ALA A 160 -8.05 -4.01 8.66
CA ALA A 160 -7.64 -2.82 7.93
C ALA A 160 -8.86 -2.06 7.39
N ARG A 161 -9.78 -2.77 6.73
CA ARG A 161 -11.01 -2.18 6.21
C ARG A 161 -11.75 -1.40 7.29
N LYS A 162 -12.02 -2.07 8.43
CA LYS A 162 -12.67 -1.42 9.56
C LYS A 162 -11.91 -0.19 10.06
N ALA A 163 -10.59 -0.26 10.17
CA ALA A 163 -9.78 0.86 10.65
C ALA A 163 -9.87 2.09 9.72
N PHE A 164 -9.89 1.90 8.38
CA PHE A 164 -10.06 2.98 7.43
C PHE A 164 -11.48 3.56 7.45
N GLU A 165 -12.52 2.71 7.61
CA GLU A 165 -13.91 3.13 7.81
C GLU A 165 -14.05 3.98 9.08
N ASP A 166 -13.54 3.50 10.22
CA ASP A 166 -13.58 4.20 11.50
C ASP A 166 -12.81 5.54 11.46
N ALA A 167 -11.73 5.61 10.66
CA ALA A 167 -10.94 6.82 10.47
C ALA A 167 -11.54 7.78 9.43
N ASN A 168 -12.63 7.40 8.77
CA ASN A 168 -13.28 8.13 7.68
C ASN A 168 -12.29 8.54 6.56
N VAL A 169 -11.44 7.60 6.13
CA VAL A 169 -10.47 7.77 5.04
C VAL A 169 -10.81 6.82 3.92
N GLU A 170 -11.08 7.36 2.73
CA GLU A 170 -11.24 6.53 1.54
C GLU A 170 -9.88 5.93 1.14
N LEU A 171 -9.82 4.60 1.03
CA LEU A 171 -8.67 3.86 0.55
C LEU A 171 -8.96 3.28 -0.83
N THR A 172 -8.14 3.61 -1.81
CA THR A 172 -8.14 2.99 -3.13
C THR A 172 -6.83 2.26 -3.35
N THR A 173 -6.86 1.00 -3.81
CA THR A 173 -5.66 0.20 -4.07
C THR A 173 -5.60 -0.22 -5.53
N LEU A 174 -4.40 -0.23 -6.14
CA LEU A 174 -4.22 -0.69 -7.51
C LEU A 174 -4.44 -2.19 -7.63
N SER A 175 -4.00 -2.95 -6.62
CA SER A 175 -4.21 -4.38 -6.53
C SER A 175 -4.40 -4.84 -5.08
N ASN A 176 -4.79 -6.08 -4.91
CA ASN A 176 -5.11 -6.63 -3.62
C ASN A 176 -4.91 -8.14 -3.59
N TYR A 177 -5.07 -8.73 -2.40
CA TYR A 177 -4.88 -10.15 -2.17
C TYR A 177 -5.83 -11.05 -2.98
N ASP A 178 -7.07 -10.60 -3.23
CA ASP A 178 -8.05 -11.37 -3.98
C ASP A 178 -7.64 -11.48 -5.46
N ALA A 179 -7.32 -10.35 -6.09
CA ALA A 179 -6.82 -10.30 -7.46
C ALA A 179 -5.50 -11.09 -7.62
N LEU A 180 -4.63 -11.05 -6.60
CA LEU A 180 -3.39 -11.82 -6.59
C LEU A 180 -3.66 -13.32 -6.61
N ILE A 181 -4.57 -13.83 -5.78
CA ILE A 181 -4.92 -15.26 -5.74
C ILE A 181 -5.54 -15.70 -7.07
N GLU A 182 -6.42 -14.88 -7.65
CA GLU A 182 -7.00 -15.17 -8.96
C GLU A 182 -5.92 -15.32 -10.03
N VAL A 183 -5.00 -14.36 -10.12
CA VAL A 183 -3.89 -14.41 -11.09
C VAL A 183 -2.97 -15.60 -10.81
N ALA A 184 -2.68 -15.91 -9.55
CA ALA A 184 -1.84 -17.04 -9.19
C ALA A 184 -2.47 -18.37 -9.59
N ALA A 185 -3.80 -18.52 -9.48
CA ALA A 185 -4.55 -19.67 -9.94
C ALA A 185 -4.58 -19.77 -11.48
N GLU A 186 -4.93 -18.67 -12.16
CA GLU A 186 -5.02 -18.59 -13.63
C GLU A 186 -3.67 -18.90 -14.31
N THR A 187 -2.56 -18.52 -13.70
CA THR A 187 -1.21 -18.74 -14.23
C THR A 187 -0.56 -20.05 -13.78
N GLY A 188 -1.22 -20.84 -12.93
CA GLY A 188 -0.65 -22.06 -12.36
C GLY A 188 0.51 -21.81 -11.39
N TYR A 189 0.63 -20.59 -10.85
CA TYR A 189 1.67 -20.24 -9.86
C TYR A 189 1.45 -20.96 -8.53
N VAL A 190 0.20 -21.20 -8.15
CA VAL A 190 -0.20 -22.05 -7.03
C VAL A 190 -1.11 -23.16 -7.52
N LYS A 191 -1.19 -24.27 -6.77
CA LYS A 191 -2.11 -25.37 -7.06
C LYS A 191 -3.53 -24.97 -6.67
N GLU A 192 -4.52 -25.54 -7.32
CA GLU A 192 -5.94 -25.34 -6.99
C GLU A 192 -6.25 -25.70 -5.53
N SER A 193 -5.60 -26.75 -5.01
CA SER A 193 -5.72 -27.15 -3.60
C SER A 193 -5.25 -26.11 -2.59
N ASP A 194 -4.40 -25.18 -3.00
CA ASP A 194 -3.81 -24.18 -2.10
C ASP A 194 -4.68 -22.93 -1.95
N ILE A 195 -5.66 -22.76 -2.86
CA ILE A 195 -6.49 -21.54 -2.92
C ILE A 195 -7.30 -21.36 -1.64
N GLU A 196 -7.90 -22.44 -1.11
CA GLU A 196 -8.68 -22.36 0.13
C GLU A 196 -7.78 -22.01 1.33
N VAL A 197 -6.58 -22.59 1.43
CA VAL A 197 -5.60 -22.27 2.46
C VAL A 197 -5.18 -20.79 2.42
N LEU A 198 -4.97 -20.26 1.21
CA LEU A 198 -4.65 -18.85 1.01
C LEU A 198 -5.81 -17.94 1.44
N LYS A 199 -7.04 -18.30 1.12
CA LYS A 199 -8.22 -17.53 1.55
C LYS A 199 -8.41 -17.56 3.07
N GLU A 200 -8.24 -18.72 3.71
CA GLU A 200 -8.35 -18.86 5.17
C GLU A 200 -7.35 -17.97 5.91
N TRP A 201 -6.09 -17.95 5.46
CA TRP A 201 -5.07 -17.11 6.08
C TRP A 201 -5.51 -15.65 6.22
N ARG A 202 -6.13 -15.06 5.20
CA ARG A 202 -6.56 -13.66 5.21
C ARG A 202 -7.52 -13.32 6.34
N PHE A 203 -8.38 -14.26 6.74
CA PHE A 203 -9.35 -14.04 7.81
C PHE A 203 -8.74 -14.18 9.20
N SER A 204 -7.69 -14.98 9.37
CA SER A 204 -7.08 -15.28 10.66
C SER A 204 -5.54 -15.26 10.60
N PRO A 205 -4.90 -14.19 10.09
CA PRO A 205 -3.46 -14.18 9.81
C PRO A 205 -2.60 -14.28 11.07
N SER A 206 -3.11 -13.89 12.25
CA SER A 206 -2.36 -13.93 13.51
C SER A 206 -2.31 -15.31 14.17
N THR A 207 -3.24 -16.20 13.81
CA THR A 207 -3.39 -17.53 14.41
C THR A 207 -3.13 -18.66 13.42
N TRP A 208 -3.12 -18.35 12.12
CA TRP A 208 -2.93 -19.33 11.06
C TRP A 208 -1.59 -20.09 11.19
N GLY A 209 -1.64 -21.44 11.08
CA GLY A 209 -0.47 -22.30 11.22
C GLY A 209 0.12 -22.37 12.62
N LYS A 210 -0.60 -21.94 13.66
CA LYS A 210 -0.26 -22.20 15.05
C LYS A 210 -1.07 -23.44 15.46
N GLU A 211 -0.37 -24.46 15.95
CA GLU A 211 -0.99 -25.57 16.66
C GLU A 211 -1.60 -25.01 17.97
N GLU A 212 -2.82 -25.42 18.30
CA GLU A 212 -3.47 -25.13 19.59
C GLU A 212 -2.75 -25.77 20.75
#